data_fe0f65831c4337b1a1483c3a99105496
#
_entry.id   fe0f65831c4337b1a1483c3a99105496
#
_cell.length_a   1.000
_cell.length_b   1.000
_cell.length_c   1.000
_cell.angle_alpha   90.00
_cell.angle_beta   90.00
_cell.angle_gamma   90.00
#
_symmetry.space_group_name_H-M   'P 1'
#
loop_
_entity.id
_entity.type
_entity.pdbx_description
1 polymer ?
#
loop_
_entity_poly.entity_id
_entity_poly.type
_entity_poly.pdbx_seq_one_letter_code
_entity_poly.pdbx_strand_id
1 'polypeptide(L)'
;SRGLGDVYKRQLMDQFKMDLYEDEVFVFTPKGDLFKFPKGATVLDFAYTIHTNVGDHCIGAKINEKNAPLRQKLNSGDQVEILTSKTQRVQKEWINFATTAKAKNKIQAILRREERELQKQGEEILNEFFEKAEVEPNSMNIDKLCDLHRIKFREELFQAIGSKNVVLGTADLNVLHEKQGNKGNSWTHFIPFLKKKSPSSKTKEKPTPEQPISIDRKKTVVLNEENIQNFIIAECCHPIPGDDVLGYIDSDKHIYIHKRQCPVAAKLKTSDGNHILAATWDVHKTLFFPATIKVSGIDNIGILHEMTGVLSNQLNINIYKLTVSTKDGIFDCEIQLGVHDVEDVKTICNKLKNMTGIEEVTRID
;
A
#
# COMPACT_ATOMS: atom_id res chain seq x y z
N SER A 1 -16.76 -8.44 -34.54
CA SER A 1 -17.30 -9.69 -33.95
C SER A 1 -17.71 -9.59 -32.46
N ARG A 2 -17.77 -8.36 -31.88
CA ARG A 2 -18.25 -8.15 -30.49
C ARG A 2 -19.77 -8.33 -30.31
N GLY A 3 -20.59 -8.22 -31.36
CA GLY A 3 -22.07 -8.26 -31.29
C GLY A 3 -22.72 -9.64 -31.16
N LEU A 4 -22.09 -10.71 -31.64
CA LEU A 4 -22.67 -12.06 -31.59
C LEU A 4 -22.57 -12.68 -30.18
N GLY A 5 -21.51 -12.39 -29.43
CA GLY A 5 -21.35 -12.86 -28.06
C GLY A 5 -22.38 -12.25 -27.10
N ASP A 6 -22.71 -10.97 -27.28
CA ASP A 6 -23.70 -10.26 -26.44
C ASP A 6 -25.14 -10.69 -26.72
N VAL A 7 -25.47 -11.00 -27.96
CA VAL A 7 -26.80 -11.51 -28.34
C VAL A 7 -26.99 -12.92 -27.77
N TYR A 8 -25.99 -13.79 -27.90
CA TYR A 8 -26.04 -15.15 -27.35
C TYR A 8 -26.14 -15.15 -25.82
N LYS A 9 -25.39 -14.25 -25.17
CA LYS A 9 -25.44 -14.05 -23.73
C LYS A 9 -26.84 -13.59 -23.25
N ARG A 10 -27.47 -12.64 -23.94
CA ARG A 10 -28.82 -12.18 -23.62
C ARG A 10 -29.86 -13.29 -23.83
N GLN A 11 -29.78 -14.02 -24.93
CA GLN A 11 -30.70 -15.10 -25.24
C GLN A 11 -30.60 -16.27 -24.25
N LEU A 12 -29.39 -16.61 -23.82
CA LEU A 12 -29.13 -17.59 -22.76
C LEU A 12 -29.71 -17.13 -21.42
N MET A 13 -29.52 -15.84 -21.08
CA MET A 13 -30.03 -15.26 -19.84
C MET A 13 -31.55 -15.18 -19.80
N ASP A 14 -32.20 -14.95 -20.92
CA ASP A 14 -33.67 -14.92 -20.99
C ASP A 14 -34.30 -16.33 -20.90
N GLN A 15 -33.59 -17.37 -21.39
CA GLN A 15 -33.99 -18.76 -21.17
C GLN A 15 -33.80 -19.19 -19.70
N PHE A 16 -32.73 -18.75 -19.04
CA PHE A 16 -32.50 -19.03 -17.62
C PHE A 16 -33.41 -18.27 -16.66
N LYS A 17 -34.00 -17.15 -17.08
CA LYS A 17 -34.99 -16.41 -16.27
C LYS A 17 -36.33 -17.12 -16.11
N MET A 18 -36.62 -18.11 -16.93
CA MET A 18 -37.89 -18.82 -16.93
C MET A 18 -37.98 -20.05 -16.01
N ASP A 19 -36.80 -20.62 -15.56
CA ASP A 19 -36.79 -21.84 -14.72
C ASP A 19 -35.95 -21.60 -13.44
N LEU A 20 -36.33 -20.68 -12.61
CA LEU A 20 -35.47 -20.13 -11.62
C LEU A 20 -35.56 -20.73 -10.24
N TYR A 21 -34.50 -21.35 -9.85
CA TYR A 21 -34.11 -21.47 -8.44
C TYR A 21 -33.64 -20.09 -7.96
N GLU A 22 -34.39 -19.44 -7.09
CA GLU A 22 -34.06 -18.13 -6.48
C GLU A 22 -32.72 -18.09 -5.72
N ASP A 23 -32.10 -19.26 -5.53
CA ASP A 23 -30.93 -19.47 -4.68
C ASP A 23 -29.61 -19.65 -5.43
N GLU A 24 -29.59 -19.46 -6.76
CA GLU A 24 -28.39 -19.68 -7.59
C GLU A 24 -28.04 -18.48 -8.44
N VAL A 25 -26.74 -18.28 -8.68
CA VAL A 25 -26.19 -17.27 -9.59
C VAL A 25 -25.33 -17.93 -10.67
N PHE A 26 -25.44 -17.41 -11.89
CA PHE A 26 -24.72 -17.88 -13.06
C PHE A 26 -23.77 -16.80 -13.55
N VAL A 27 -22.48 -17.10 -13.63
CA VAL A 27 -21.44 -16.16 -14.04
C VAL A 27 -20.62 -16.72 -15.19
N PHE A 28 -19.99 -15.85 -15.95
CA PHE A 28 -19.22 -16.21 -17.13
C PHE A 28 -17.75 -15.83 -16.98
N THR A 29 -16.85 -16.67 -17.52
CA THR A 29 -15.48 -16.22 -17.77
C THR A 29 -15.41 -15.32 -19.00
N PRO A 30 -14.33 -14.56 -19.22
CA PRO A 30 -14.12 -13.81 -20.47
C PRO A 30 -14.12 -14.68 -21.72
N LYS A 31 -13.84 -15.99 -21.58
CA LYS A 31 -13.89 -16.98 -22.66
C LYS A 31 -15.31 -17.49 -22.95
N GLY A 32 -16.26 -17.15 -22.08
CA GLY A 32 -17.65 -17.57 -22.22
C GLY A 32 -18.03 -18.85 -21.47
N ASP A 33 -17.12 -19.42 -20.65
CA ASP A 33 -17.43 -20.57 -19.82
C ASP A 33 -18.41 -20.16 -18.72
N LEU A 34 -19.45 -20.98 -18.52
CA LEU A 34 -20.51 -20.75 -17.55
C LEU A 34 -20.23 -21.48 -16.24
N PHE A 35 -20.34 -20.76 -15.13
CA PHE A 35 -20.25 -21.31 -13.77
C PHE A 35 -21.49 -21.00 -12.97
N LYS A 36 -21.88 -21.95 -12.13
CA LYS A 36 -23.05 -21.89 -11.26
C LYS A 36 -22.61 -21.85 -9.79
N PHE A 37 -23.17 -20.94 -9.02
CA PHE A 37 -22.87 -20.74 -7.60
C PHE A 37 -24.14 -20.57 -6.78
N PRO A 38 -24.10 -20.85 -5.47
CA PRO A 38 -25.18 -20.46 -4.57
C PRO A 38 -25.24 -18.93 -4.47
N LYS A 39 -26.43 -18.39 -4.24
CA LYS A 39 -26.66 -16.97 -4.01
C LYS A 39 -25.79 -16.47 -2.85
N GLY A 40 -25.15 -15.34 -3.06
CA GLY A 40 -24.21 -14.78 -2.08
C GLY A 40 -22.75 -15.22 -2.25
N ALA A 41 -22.46 -16.12 -3.18
CA ALA A 41 -21.09 -16.48 -3.54
C ALA A 41 -20.28 -15.25 -3.95
N THR A 42 -19.00 -15.26 -3.63
CA THR A 42 -18.09 -14.13 -3.80
C THR A 42 -17.07 -14.39 -4.92
N VAL A 43 -16.32 -13.36 -5.28
CA VAL A 43 -15.15 -13.47 -6.18
C VAL A 43 -14.19 -14.55 -5.69
N LEU A 44 -13.98 -14.66 -4.38
CA LEU A 44 -13.12 -15.68 -3.80
C LEU A 44 -13.62 -17.11 -4.05
N ASP A 45 -14.93 -17.34 -3.91
CA ASP A 45 -15.57 -18.63 -4.22
C ASP A 45 -15.34 -19.03 -5.67
N PHE A 46 -15.45 -18.07 -6.58
CA PHE A 46 -15.19 -18.29 -8.00
C PHE A 46 -13.72 -18.65 -8.25
N ALA A 47 -12.77 -17.94 -7.64
CA ALA A 47 -11.34 -18.20 -7.77
C ALA A 47 -10.98 -19.62 -7.34
N TYR A 48 -11.49 -20.10 -6.18
CA TYR A 48 -11.29 -21.49 -5.73
C TYR A 48 -11.99 -22.52 -6.58
N THR A 49 -13.04 -22.12 -7.28
CA THR A 49 -13.74 -23.03 -8.21
C THR A 49 -12.91 -23.27 -9.46
N ILE A 50 -12.22 -22.26 -9.97
CA ILE A 50 -11.31 -22.38 -11.10
C ILE A 50 -10.15 -23.34 -10.74
N HIS A 51 -9.37 -22.98 -9.73
CA HIS A 51 -8.25 -23.80 -9.24
C HIS A 51 -7.81 -23.35 -7.84
N THR A 52 -7.34 -24.27 -7.00
CA THR A 52 -6.86 -23.96 -5.65
C THR A 52 -5.78 -22.87 -5.67
N ASN A 53 -4.78 -23.00 -6.54
CA ASN A 53 -3.69 -22.02 -6.66
C ASN A 53 -4.19 -20.62 -7.09
N VAL A 54 -5.24 -20.55 -7.91
CA VAL A 54 -5.88 -19.28 -8.29
C VAL A 54 -6.56 -18.66 -7.07
N GLY A 55 -7.27 -19.48 -6.27
CA GLY A 55 -7.89 -19.03 -5.03
C GLY A 55 -6.87 -18.52 -4.02
N ASP A 56 -5.78 -19.27 -3.78
CA ASP A 56 -4.74 -18.93 -2.80
C ASP A 56 -4.04 -17.59 -3.11
N HIS A 57 -3.90 -17.25 -4.38
CA HIS A 57 -3.22 -16.05 -4.86
C HIS A 57 -4.18 -14.96 -5.37
N CYS A 58 -5.48 -15.15 -5.19
CA CYS A 58 -6.49 -14.20 -5.65
C CYS A 58 -6.39 -12.88 -4.89
N ILE A 59 -6.33 -11.77 -5.62
CA ILE A 59 -6.37 -10.41 -5.06
C ILE A 59 -7.72 -9.73 -5.29
N GLY A 60 -8.51 -10.23 -6.23
CA GLY A 60 -9.81 -9.69 -6.62
C GLY A 60 -10.18 -10.16 -8.01
N ALA A 61 -11.07 -9.43 -8.67
CA ALA A 61 -11.49 -9.72 -10.03
C ALA A 61 -11.80 -8.44 -10.80
N LYS A 62 -11.94 -8.58 -12.13
CA LYS A 62 -12.69 -7.63 -12.94
C LYS A 62 -14.08 -8.21 -13.20
N ILE A 63 -15.10 -7.54 -12.72
CA ILE A 63 -16.50 -7.87 -12.99
C ILE A 63 -17.04 -6.87 -14.02
N ASN A 64 -17.41 -7.36 -15.18
CA ASN A 64 -17.86 -6.51 -16.30
C ASN A 64 -16.87 -5.35 -16.56
N GLU A 65 -15.58 -5.68 -16.62
CA GLU A 65 -14.44 -4.78 -16.85
C GLU A 65 -14.10 -3.81 -15.67
N LYS A 66 -14.83 -3.87 -14.55
CA LYS A 66 -14.57 -3.06 -13.35
C LYS A 66 -13.87 -3.88 -12.26
N ASN A 67 -12.89 -3.31 -11.60
CA ASN A 67 -12.21 -3.96 -10.48
C ASN A 67 -13.17 -4.20 -9.30
N ALA A 68 -13.07 -5.37 -8.73
CA ALA A 68 -13.88 -5.82 -7.59
C ALA A 68 -13.03 -6.58 -6.57
N PRO A 69 -13.21 -6.33 -5.26
CA PRO A 69 -12.48 -7.02 -4.21
C PRO A 69 -12.96 -8.47 -4.03
N LEU A 70 -12.17 -9.27 -3.29
CA LEU A 70 -12.45 -10.69 -3.01
C LEU A 70 -13.85 -10.94 -2.43
N ARG A 71 -14.33 -10.04 -1.58
CA ARG A 71 -15.64 -10.14 -0.89
C ARG A 71 -16.84 -9.73 -1.76
N GLN A 72 -16.59 -9.20 -2.95
CA GLN A 72 -17.66 -8.80 -3.84
C GLN A 72 -18.55 -9.99 -4.19
N LYS A 73 -19.85 -9.85 -3.92
CA LYS A 73 -20.84 -10.86 -4.30
C LYS A 73 -21.06 -10.87 -5.80
N LEU A 74 -21.25 -12.07 -6.34
CA LEU A 74 -21.52 -12.31 -7.74
C LEU A 74 -23.01 -12.21 -8.03
N ASN A 75 -23.35 -11.70 -9.20
CA ASN A 75 -24.72 -11.64 -9.70
C ASN A 75 -24.83 -12.43 -11.00
N SER A 76 -26.03 -12.95 -11.27
CA SER A 76 -26.29 -13.66 -12.53
C SER A 76 -26.03 -12.74 -13.74
N GLY A 77 -25.27 -13.24 -14.70
CA GLY A 77 -24.88 -12.50 -15.90
C GLY A 77 -23.54 -11.79 -15.80
N ASP A 78 -22.90 -11.76 -14.61
CA ASP A 78 -21.57 -11.17 -14.47
C ASP A 78 -20.54 -11.91 -15.31
N GLN A 79 -19.68 -11.15 -15.98
CA GLN A 79 -18.46 -11.65 -16.58
C GLN A 79 -17.31 -11.38 -15.63
N VAL A 80 -16.65 -12.45 -15.17
CA VAL A 80 -15.66 -12.39 -14.10
C VAL A 80 -14.30 -12.85 -14.57
N GLU A 81 -13.31 -11.99 -14.45
CA GLU A 81 -11.89 -12.29 -14.68
C GLU A 81 -11.14 -12.21 -13.36
N ILE A 82 -10.57 -13.33 -12.89
CA ILE A 82 -9.84 -13.36 -11.62
C ILE A 82 -8.46 -12.72 -11.77
N LEU A 83 -8.11 -11.87 -10.81
CA LEU A 83 -6.80 -11.25 -10.68
C LEU A 83 -6.01 -11.94 -9.58
N THR A 84 -4.75 -12.28 -9.86
CA THR A 84 -3.85 -12.97 -8.93
C THR A 84 -2.54 -12.22 -8.74
N SER A 85 -1.91 -12.38 -7.56
CA SER A 85 -0.57 -11.89 -7.28
C SER A 85 0.25 -12.98 -6.60
N LYS A 86 1.53 -13.10 -6.95
CA LYS A 86 2.47 -14.05 -6.33
C LYS A 86 2.76 -13.73 -4.86
N THR A 87 2.57 -12.49 -4.45
CA THR A 87 2.77 -12.02 -3.07
C THR A 87 1.57 -12.26 -2.17
N GLN A 88 0.37 -12.50 -2.76
CA GLN A 88 -0.83 -12.77 -1.98
C GLN A 88 -0.72 -14.07 -1.19
N ARG A 89 -1.26 -14.03 0.03
CA ARG A 89 -1.36 -15.18 0.94
C ARG A 89 -2.79 -15.29 1.46
N VAL A 90 -3.20 -16.52 1.77
CA VAL A 90 -4.49 -16.81 2.38
C VAL A 90 -4.56 -16.17 3.76
N GLN A 91 -5.67 -15.50 4.07
CA GLN A 91 -5.89 -14.78 5.33
C GLN A 91 -7.03 -15.43 6.12
N LYS A 92 -6.94 -15.38 7.46
CA LYS A 92 -7.97 -15.93 8.35
C LYS A 92 -9.35 -15.33 8.10
N GLU A 93 -9.41 -14.05 7.76
CA GLU A 93 -10.64 -13.30 7.50
C GLU A 93 -11.40 -13.78 6.26
N TRP A 94 -10.72 -14.49 5.34
CA TRP A 94 -11.36 -14.99 4.11
C TRP A 94 -12.48 -15.99 4.41
N ILE A 95 -12.41 -16.71 5.50
CA ILE A 95 -13.46 -17.62 5.99
C ILE A 95 -14.79 -16.89 6.19
N ASN A 96 -14.75 -15.62 6.59
CA ASN A 96 -15.95 -14.86 6.96
C ASN A 96 -16.82 -14.50 5.74
N PHE A 97 -16.25 -14.42 4.57
CA PHE A 97 -16.97 -14.08 3.34
C PHE A 97 -16.95 -15.14 2.25
N ALA A 98 -16.16 -16.18 2.39
CA ALA A 98 -16.29 -17.38 1.57
C ALA A 98 -17.62 -18.08 1.85
N THR A 99 -18.37 -18.39 0.81
CA THR A 99 -19.72 -18.99 0.94
C THR A 99 -19.69 -20.49 0.65
N THR A 100 -18.92 -20.91 -0.35
CA THR A 100 -18.88 -22.31 -0.76
C THR A 100 -18.07 -23.19 0.18
N ALA A 101 -18.52 -24.43 0.39
CA ALA A 101 -17.79 -25.41 1.19
C ALA A 101 -16.39 -25.67 0.60
N LYS A 102 -16.27 -25.66 -0.73
CA LYS A 102 -14.98 -25.86 -1.43
C LYS A 102 -13.96 -24.78 -1.03
N ALA A 103 -14.34 -23.50 -1.10
CA ALA A 103 -13.47 -22.40 -0.71
C ALA A 103 -13.11 -22.47 0.78
N LYS A 104 -14.10 -22.62 1.66
CA LYS A 104 -13.90 -22.72 3.12
C LYS A 104 -12.94 -23.85 3.49
N ASN A 105 -13.14 -25.05 2.94
CA ASN A 105 -12.30 -26.22 3.24
C ASN A 105 -10.85 -25.99 2.77
N LYS A 106 -10.65 -25.37 1.59
CA LYS A 106 -9.30 -25.09 1.08
C LYS A 106 -8.59 -24.03 1.92
N ILE A 107 -9.27 -22.94 2.27
CA ILE A 107 -8.76 -21.89 3.15
C ILE A 107 -8.34 -22.50 4.50
N GLN A 108 -9.22 -23.27 5.15
CA GLN A 108 -8.91 -23.90 6.43
C GLN A 108 -7.72 -24.86 6.36
N ALA A 109 -7.62 -25.64 5.26
CA ALA A 109 -6.51 -26.58 5.09
C ALA A 109 -5.16 -25.86 4.98
N ILE A 110 -5.11 -24.72 4.27
CA ILE A 110 -3.88 -23.93 4.14
C ILE A 110 -3.52 -23.27 5.46
N LEU A 111 -4.47 -22.62 6.13
CA LEU A 111 -4.23 -21.98 7.42
C LEU A 111 -3.70 -22.97 8.47
N ARG A 112 -4.29 -24.18 8.53
CA ARG A 112 -3.79 -25.25 9.43
C ARG A 112 -2.38 -25.73 9.05
N ARG A 113 -2.06 -25.79 7.76
CA ARG A 113 -0.70 -26.15 7.31
C ARG A 113 0.30 -25.10 7.72
N GLU A 114 0.00 -23.82 7.51
CA GLU A 114 0.86 -22.70 7.90
C GLU A 114 1.05 -22.63 9.42
N GLU A 115 -0.02 -22.85 10.20
CA GLU A 115 0.08 -22.90 11.67
C GLU A 115 1.02 -24.03 12.14
N ARG A 116 0.90 -25.22 11.56
CA ARG A 116 1.80 -26.34 11.89
C ARG A 116 3.25 -26.08 11.50
N GLU A 117 3.46 -25.44 10.37
CA GLU A 117 4.82 -25.06 9.93
C GLU A 117 5.45 -24.04 10.87
N LEU A 118 4.70 -23.01 11.28
CA LEU A 118 5.14 -22.03 12.26
C LEU A 118 5.41 -22.66 13.65
N GLN A 119 4.56 -23.60 14.08
CA GLN A 119 4.76 -24.34 15.33
C GLN A 119 6.06 -25.15 15.28
N LYS A 120 6.33 -25.85 14.17
CA LYS A 120 7.55 -26.61 13.99
C LYS A 120 8.79 -25.74 13.99
N GLN A 121 8.78 -24.62 13.25
CA GLN A 121 9.88 -23.64 13.24
C GLN A 121 10.10 -23.06 14.63
N GLY A 122 9.04 -22.74 15.36
CA GLY A 122 9.12 -22.21 16.72
C GLY A 122 9.70 -23.24 17.71
N GLU A 123 9.34 -24.51 17.59
CA GLU A 123 9.89 -25.59 18.39
C GLU A 123 11.39 -25.78 18.10
N GLU A 124 11.81 -25.74 16.85
CA GLU A 124 13.22 -25.81 16.44
C GLU A 124 14.03 -24.63 17.06
N ILE A 125 13.52 -23.39 16.95
CA ILE A 125 14.14 -22.19 17.53
C ILE A 125 14.24 -22.31 19.05
N LEU A 126 13.18 -22.80 19.71
CA LEU A 126 13.15 -22.97 21.16
C LEU A 126 14.14 -24.04 21.63
N ASN A 127 14.26 -25.16 20.92
CA ASN A 127 15.23 -26.21 21.21
C ASN A 127 16.68 -25.69 21.08
N GLU A 128 17.00 -24.94 20.02
CA GLU A 128 18.29 -24.28 19.90
C GLU A 128 18.56 -23.28 21.05
N PHE A 129 17.53 -22.59 21.51
CA PHE A 129 17.64 -21.67 22.64
C PHE A 129 17.93 -22.42 23.94
N PHE A 130 17.26 -23.55 24.20
CA PHE A 130 17.53 -24.40 25.37
C PHE A 130 18.95 -24.97 25.36
N GLU A 131 19.44 -25.40 24.18
CA GLU A 131 20.83 -25.89 24.05
C GLU A 131 21.82 -24.80 24.37
N LYS A 132 21.66 -23.59 23.84
CA LYS A 132 22.53 -22.43 24.12
C LYS A 132 22.46 -21.98 25.57
N ALA A 133 21.32 -22.16 26.22
CA ALA A 133 21.08 -21.84 27.61
C ALA A 133 21.58 -22.92 28.60
N GLU A 134 22.02 -24.06 28.08
CA GLU A 134 22.38 -25.27 28.89
C GLU A 134 21.19 -25.70 29.80
N VAL A 135 19.97 -25.59 29.32
CA VAL A 135 18.74 -25.94 30.04
C VAL A 135 18.03 -27.09 29.33
N GLU A 136 17.51 -28.05 30.06
CA GLU A 136 16.76 -29.15 29.49
C GLU A 136 15.41 -28.69 28.91
N PRO A 137 15.04 -29.17 27.69
CA PRO A 137 13.75 -28.86 27.07
C PRO A 137 12.62 -29.73 27.70
N ASN A 138 12.29 -29.46 28.96
CA ASN A 138 11.23 -30.17 29.66
C ASN A 138 9.95 -29.34 29.76
N SER A 139 8.84 -30.04 30.08
CA SER A 139 7.52 -29.41 30.20
C SER A 139 7.48 -28.23 31.16
N MET A 140 8.18 -28.33 32.29
CA MET A 140 8.20 -27.28 33.31
C MET A 140 8.87 -26.00 32.83
N ASN A 141 9.95 -26.12 32.07
CA ASN A 141 10.67 -24.98 31.50
C ASN A 141 9.86 -24.32 30.36
N ILE A 142 9.16 -25.10 29.54
CA ILE A 142 8.24 -24.58 28.54
C ILE A 142 7.06 -23.85 29.20
N ASP A 143 6.48 -24.40 30.26
CA ASP A 143 5.38 -23.76 30.99
C ASP A 143 5.80 -22.44 31.65
N LYS A 144 7.04 -22.32 32.18
CA LYS A 144 7.57 -21.05 32.67
C LYS A 144 7.63 -19.97 31.57
N LEU A 145 8.03 -20.36 30.36
CA LEU A 145 8.04 -19.45 29.22
C LEU A 145 6.60 -19.06 28.79
N CYS A 146 5.68 -20.01 28.82
CA CYS A 146 4.27 -19.73 28.59
C CYS A 146 3.73 -18.69 29.57
N ASP A 147 4.03 -18.86 30.86
CA ASP A 147 3.62 -17.91 31.92
C ASP A 147 4.25 -16.52 31.73
N LEU A 148 5.56 -16.47 31.39
CA LEU A 148 6.28 -15.22 31.12
C LEU A 148 5.63 -14.43 29.98
N HIS A 149 5.29 -15.11 28.91
CA HIS A 149 4.71 -14.50 27.71
C HIS A 149 3.18 -14.41 27.77
N ARG A 150 2.55 -14.83 28.87
CA ARG A 150 1.08 -14.85 29.07
C ARG A 150 0.34 -15.64 27.99
N ILE A 151 0.93 -16.74 27.56
CA ILE A 151 0.39 -17.66 26.56
C ILE A 151 -0.15 -18.90 27.30
N LYS A 152 -1.35 -19.35 26.93
CA LYS A 152 -2.02 -20.42 27.65
C LYS A 152 -1.59 -21.82 27.21
N PHE A 153 -1.30 -21.98 25.91
CA PHE A 153 -1.00 -23.29 25.32
C PHE A 153 0.41 -23.28 24.69
N ARG A 154 1.10 -24.42 24.80
CA ARG A 154 2.47 -24.58 24.29
C ARG A 154 2.55 -24.41 22.77
N GLU A 155 1.53 -24.91 22.06
CA GLU A 155 1.41 -24.78 20.62
C GLU A 155 1.33 -23.31 20.19
N GLU A 156 0.66 -22.48 20.96
CA GLU A 156 0.59 -21.03 20.74
C GLU A 156 1.96 -20.36 20.98
N LEU A 157 2.72 -20.82 22.00
CA LEU A 157 4.07 -20.34 22.23
C LEU A 157 4.98 -20.68 21.04
N PHE A 158 4.95 -21.93 20.55
CA PHE A 158 5.73 -22.34 19.41
C PHE A 158 5.36 -21.53 18.16
N GLN A 159 4.07 -21.34 17.92
CA GLN A 159 3.59 -20.50 16.82
C GLN A 159 4.05 -19.04 16.94
N ALA A 160 4.01 -18.47 18.15
CA ALA A 160 4.43 -17.10 18.43
C ALA A 160 5.96 -16.92 18.23
N ILE A 161 6.76 -17.93 18.59
CA ILE A 161 8.21 -17.94 18.34
C ILE A 161 8.50 -18.08 16.85
N GLY A 162 7.86 -19.03 16.17
CA GLY A 162 8.02 -19.27 14.73
C GLY A 162 7.62 -18.08 13.87
N SER A 163 6.56 -17.37 14.25
CA SER A 163 6.10 -16.13 13.61
C SER A 163 6.89 -14.88 14.02
N LYS A 164 7.87 -15.01 14.91
CA LYS A 164 8.67 -13.91 15.50
C LYS A 164 7.85 -12.88 16.31
N ASN A 165 6.65 -13.23 16.72
CA ASN A 165 5.85 -12.43 17.66
C ASN A 165 6.42 -12.49 19.07
N VAL A 166 7.08 -13.59 19.43
CA VAL A 166 7.89 -13.78 20.64
C VAL A 166 9.34 -13.98 20.18
N VAL A 167 10.23 -13.14 20.68
CA VAL A 167 11.68 -13.25 20.46
C VAL A 167 12.30 -13.61 21.79
N LEU A 168 12.94 -14.79 21.85
CA LEU A 168 13.59 -15.29 23.04
C LEU A 168 14.85 -14.47 23.38
N GLY A 169 15.03 -14.09 24.64
CA GLY A 169 16.11 -13.22 25.06
C GLY A 169 16.53 -13.40 26.51
N THR A 170 17.14 -12.38 27.09
CA THR A 170 17.69 -12.42 28.48
C THR A 170 16.62 -12.60 29.54
N ALA A 171 15.41 -12.11 29.33
CA ALA A 171 14.30 -12.31 30.28
C ALA A 171 13.91 -13.79 30.36
N ASP A 172 13.91 -14.49 29.23
CA ASP A 172 13.61 -15.92 29.14
C ASP A 172 14.70 -16.74 29.84
N LEU A 173 15.97 -16.40 29.63
CA LEU A 173 17.11 -17.03 30.32
C LEU A 173 16.99 -16.89 31.85
N ASN A 174 16.68 -15.71 32.34
CA ASN A 174 16.53 -15.45 33.77
C ASN A 174 15.47 -16.33 34.41
N VAL A 175 14.30 -16.45 33.75
CA VAL A 175 13.18 -17.30 34.24
C VAL A 175 13.54 -18.79 34.23
N LEU A 176 14.32 -19.22 33.23
CA LEU A 176 14.77 -20.63 33.14
C LEU A 176 15.84 -20.97 34.18
N HIS A 177 16.72 -20.04 34.53
CA HIS A 177 17.80 -20.23 35.54
C HIS A 177 17.33 -19.93 36.98
N GLU A 178 16.14 -19.36 37.19
CA GLU A 178 15.57 -19.25 38.55
C GLU A 178 15.35 -20.63 39.17
N LYS A 179 16.30 -21.05 40.01
CA LYS A 179 16.11 -22.23 40.85
C LYS A 179 14.97 -21.96 41.79
N GLN A 180 14.03 -22.90 41.89
CA GLN A 180 12.99 -22.93 42.95
C GLN A 180 13.68 -22.87 44.32
N GLY A 181 13.68 -21.72 44.96
CA GLY A 181 14.11 -21.62 46.35
C GLY A 181 14.65 -20.23 46.70
N ASN A 182 13.84 -19.38 47.10
CA ASN A 182 13.85 -18.50 48.25
C ASN A 182 13.33 -17.10 47.97
N LYS A 183 12.23 -16.78 48.64
CA LYS A 183 11.83 -15.39 48.89
C LYS A 183 12.96 -14.72 49.68
N GLY A 184 13.53 -13.68 49.19
CA GLY A 184 14.31 -12.77 50.00
C GLY A 184 15.49 -12.13 49.32
N ASN A 185 15.37 -10.85 49.18
CA ASN A 185 16.33 -9.78 49.12
C ASN A 185 16.65 -9.17 47.73
N SER A 186 16.00 -8.04 47.58
CA SER A 186 16.46 -6.81 46.92
C SER A 186 17.99 -6.72 46.73
N TRP A 187 18.39 -6.63 45.47
CA TRP A 187 19.62 -5.97 45.10
C TRP A 187 19.38 -4.99 43.97
N THR A 188 18.89 -3.80 44.38
CA THR A 188 19.13 -2.58 43.61
C THR A 188 20.61 -2.24 43.79
N HIS A 189 21.37 -2.24 42.72
CA HIS A 189 22.42 -1.25 42.46
C HIS A 189 23.22 -1.59 41.21
N PHE A 190 23.43 -0.54 40.47
CA PHE A 190 24.32 -0.33 39.34
C PHE A 190 23.70 -0.43 37.93
N ILE A 191 23.04 0.69 37.55
CA ILE A 191 23.05 1.13 36.18
C ILE A 191 23.73 2.51 36.16
N PRO A 192 24.87 2.67 35.49
CA PRO A 192 25.42 4.01 35.27
C PRO A 192 24.57 4.78 34.27
N PHE A 193 24.22 5.91 34.70
CA PHE A 193 23.58 7.04 34.09
C PHE A 193 24.05 7.30 32.64
N LEU A 194 23.23 7.00 31.66
CA LEU A 194 23.37 7.55 30.32
C LEU A 194 22.46 8.76 30.20
N LYS A 195 23.06 9.92 30.33
CA LYS A 195 22.48 11.23 30.08
C LYS A 195 21.88 11.25 28.65
N LYS A 196 20.56 11.28 28.57
CA LYS A 196 19.86 11.72 27.35
C LYS A 196 20.17 13.20 27.13
N LYS A 197 21.01 13.49 26.14
CA LYS A 197 21.03 14.79 25.51
C LYS A 197 19.82 14.87 24.56
N SER A 198 18.86 15.69 24.92
CA SER A 198 17.83 16.17 24.02
C SER A 198 18.47 16.99 22.89
N PRO A 199 18.17 16.72 21.62
CA PRO A 199 18.53 17.66 20.58
C PRO A 199 17.55 18.83 20.64
N SER A 200 18.08 20.01 20.94
CA SER A 200 17.38 21.27 20.77
C SER A 200 16.90 21.41 19.31
N SER A 201 15.62 21.65 19.16
CA SER A 201 15.01 22.09 17.91
C SER A 201 15.70 23.35 17.41
N LYS A 202 16.59 23.22 16.45
CA LYS A 202 16.97 24.33 15.60
C LYS A 202 15.90 24.48 14.53
N THR A 203 15.06 25.47 14.73
CA THR A 203 14.22 26.07 13.70
C THR A 203 15.11 26.39 12.50
N LYS A 204 14.94 25.67 11.41
CA LYS A 204 15.55 26.05 10.13
C LYS A 204 14.78 27.28 9.64
N GLU A 205 15.43 28.41 9.72
CA GLU A 205 15.04 29.62 9.03
C GLU A 205 14.89 29.33 7.54
N LYS A 206 13.75 29.70 6.97
CA LYS A 206 13.53 29.72 5.53
C LYS A 206 14.58 30.65 4.92
N PRO A 207 15.28 30.28 3.84
CA PRO A 207 16.17 31.22 3.18
C PRO A 207 15.35 32.38 2.64
N THR A 208 15.60 33.54 3.15
CA THR A 208 15.09 34.83 2.62
C THR A 208 15.79 35.06 1.28
N PRO A 209 15.07 35.34 0.21
CA PRO A 209 15.70 35.63 -1.08
C PRO A 209 16.48 36.95 -0.99
N GLU A 210 17.78 36.87 -1.04
CA GLU A 210 18.65 38.04 -1.13
C GLU A 210 18.74 38.53 -2.58
N GLN A 211 18.23 39.70 -2.83
CA GLN A 211 18.35 40.64 -3.93
C GLN A 211 17.08 40.87 -4.76
N PRO A 212 16.64 42.14 -4.91
CA PRO A 212 15.53 42.45 -5.81
C PRO A 212 15.99 42.41 -7.27
N ILE A 213 15.43 41.46 -8.00
CA ILE A 213 15.65 41.36 -9.44
C ILE A 213 14.93 42.51 -10.13
N SER A 214 15.66 43.30 -10.94
CA SER A 214 15.01 44.29 -11.81
C SER A 214 14.36 43.54 -12.99
N ILE A 215 13.04 43.41 -12.95
CA ILE A 215 12.29 42.64 -13.92
C ILE A 215 11.71 43.57 -14.99
N ASP A 216 12.10 43.38 -16.22
CA ASP A 216 11.40 43.95 -17.37
C ASP A 216 10.10 43.15 -17.61
N ARG A 217 8.95 43.76 -17.24
CA ARG A 217 7.62 43.14 -17.34
C ARG A 217 7.22 42.69 -18.76
N LYS A 218 7.98 43.05 -19.79
CA LYS A 218 7.75 42.65 -21.19
C LYS A 218 8.52 41.41 -21.59
N LYS A 219 9.47 40.95 -20.78
CA LYS A 219 10.25 39.74 -21.04
C LYS A 219 9.69 38.55 -20.32
N THR A 220 9.69 37.41 -21.00
CA THR A 220 9.38 36.11 -20.40
C THR A 220 10.44 35.78 -19.35
N VAL A 221 10.01 35.43 -18.15
CA VAL A 221 10.88 34.93 -17.08
C VAL A 221 11.29 33.51 -17.43
N VAL A 222 12.58 33.28 -17.55
CA VAL A 222 13.15 31.95 -17.81
C VAL A 222 13.66 31.37 -16.49
N LEU A 223 13.08 30.23 -16.07
CA LEU A 223 13.44 29.52 -14.85
C LEU A 223 14.54 28.51 -15.18
N ASN A 224 15.73 28.68 -14.65
CA ASN A 224 16.88 27.78 -14.84
C ASN A 224 17.53 27.43 -13.49
N GLU A 225 18.53 26.55 -13.51
CA GLU A 225 19.23 26.08 -12.32
C GLU A 225 19.89 27.20 -11.51
N GLU A 226 20.36 28.25 -12.17
CA GLU A 226 21.10 29.35 -11.54
C GLU A 226 20.17 30.33 -10.81
N ASN A 227 18.94 30.51 -11.31
CA ASN A 227 18.02 31.52 -10.81
C ASN A 227 16.78 30.98 -10.10
N ILE A 228 16.53 29.66 -10.13
CA ILE A 228 15.32 29.06 -9.57
C ILE A 228 15.10 29.39 -8.08
N GLN A 229 16.18 29.58 -7.34
CA GLN A 229 16.15 29.97 -5.91
C GLN A 229 15.58 31.38 -5.66
N ASN A 230 15.53 32.22 -6.70
CA ASN A 230 14.99 33.58 -6.63
C ASN A 230 13.47 33.62 -6.84
N PHE A 231 12.86 32.47 -7.12
CA PHE A 231 11.42 32.34 -7.34
C PHE A 231 10.80 31.49 -6.25
N ILE A 232 9.53 31.72 -5.97
CA ILE A 232 8.75 30.97 -5.02
C ILE A 232 7.82 30.04 -5.80
N ILE A 233 8.02 28.73 -5.66
CA ILE A 233 7.12 27.74 -6.22
C ILE A 233 5.83 27.76 -5.41
N ALA A 234 4.69 28.02 -6.07
CA ALA A 234 3.42 28.18 -5.41
C ALA A 234 2.92 26.86 -4.79
N GLU A 235 2.66 26.88 -3.47
CA GLU A 235 2.19 25.70 -2.72
C GLU A 235 0.78 25.23 -3.13
N CYS A 236 -0.02 26.08 -3.76
CA CYS A 236 -1.39 25.75 -4.17
C CYS A 236 -1.47 24.83 -5.40
N CYS A 237 -0.38 24.70 -6.17
CA CYS A 237 -0.40 23.93 -7.41
C CYS A 237 0.92 23.22 -7.74
N HIS A 238 1.98 23.41 -6.95
CA HIS A 238 3.28 22.76 -7.06
C HIS A 238 3.74 22.54 -8.52
N PRO A 239 3.97 23.61 -9.30
CA PRO A 239 4.44 23.47 -10.68
C PRO A 239 5.83 22.85 -10.74
N ILE A 240 6.04 21.99 -11.74
CA ILE A 240 7.32 21.35 -12.01
C ILE A 240 7.72 21.60 -13.47
N PRO A 241 8.99 21.40 -13.86
CA PRO A 241 9.43 21.54 -15.24
C PRO A 241 8.55 20.73 -16.21
N GLY A 242 8.12 21.39 -17.30
CA GLY A 242 7.19 20.84 -18.28
C GLY A 242 5.72 21.23 -18.05
N ASP A 243 5.36 21.74 -16.87
CA ASP A 243 4.05 22.38 -16.66
C ASP A 243 4.01 23.74 -17.36
N ASP A 244 2.87 24.11 -17.91
CA ASP A 244 2.64 25.47 -18.41
C ASP A 244 2.44 26.43 -17.22
N VAL A 245 3.34 27.41 -17.10
CA VAL A 245 3.45 28.27 -15.92
C VAL A 245 3.29 29.74 -16.24
N LEU A 246 3.00 30.50 -15.19
CA LEU A 246 3.05 31.96 -15.15
C LEU A 246 3.69 32.43 -13.85
N GLY A 247 4.25 33.61 -13.87
CA GLY A 247 4.74 34.29 -12.68
C GLY A 247 3.72 35.30 -12.19
N TYR A 248 3.63 35.48 -10.87
CA TYR A 248 2.92 36.57 -10.21
C TYR A 248 3.89 37.33 -9.30
N ILE A 249 3.99 38.62 -9.49
CA ILE A 249 4.84 39.49 -8.65
C ILE A 249 3.98 40.16 -7.59
N ASP A 250 4.33 39.99 -6.31
CA ASP A 250 3.63 40.61 -5.19
C ASP A 250 4.12 42.06 -4.92
N SER A 251 3.54 42.70 -3.91
CA SER A 251 3.90 44.05 -3.46
C SER A 251 5.35 44.15 -2.96
N ASP A 252 5.90 43.06 -2.45
CA ASP A 252 7.27 42.97 -1.93
C ASP A 252 8.29 42.52 -2.99
N LYS A 253 7.86 42.48 -4.24
CA LYS A 253 8.65 42.06 -5.42
C LYS A 253 9.08 40.59 -5.42
N HIS A 254 8.40 39.73 -4.65
CA HIS A 254 8.57 38.29 -4.78
C HIS A 254 7.81 37.77 -6.00
N ILE A 255 8.40 36.82 -6.71
CA ILE A 255 7.76 36.20 -7.87
C ILE A 255 7.34 34.77 -7.51
N TYR A 256 6.05 34.56 -7.56
CA TYR A 256 5.43 33.24 -7.36
C TYR A 256 5.18 32.58 -8.71
N ILE A 257 5.63 31.34 -8.85
CA ILE A 257 5.41 30.56 -10.06
C ILE A 257 4.21 29.64 -9.84
N HIS A 258 3.19 29.80 -10.66
CA HIS A 258 1.96 29.00 -10.66
C HIS A 258 1.81 28.23 -11.94
N LYS A 259 1.10 27.10 -11.92
CA LYS A 259 0.53 26.51 -13.12
C LYS A 259 -0.47 27.48 -13.74
N ARG A 260 -0.48 27.63 -15.05
CA ARG A 260 -1.40 28.54 -15.76
C ARG A 260 -2.87 28.19 -15.50
N GLN A 261 -3.18 26.89 -15.26
CA GLN A 261 -4.52 26.39 -14.98
C GLN A 261 -4.89 26.41 -13.49
N CYS A 262 -4.01 26.88 -12.62
CA CYS A 262 -4.27 26.96 -11.19
C CYS A 262 -5.44 27.92 -10.89
N PRO A 263 -6.44 27.51 -10.07
CA PRO A 263 -7.57 28.36 -9.69
C PRO A 263 -7.13 29.68 -8.99
N VAL A 264 -6.03 29.62 -8.20
CA VAL A 264 -5.47 30.81 -7.55
C VAL A 264 -4.86 31.74 -8.60
N ALA A 265 -4.10 31.21 -9.55
CA ALA A 265 -3.54 32.01 -10.66
C ALA A 265 -4.63 32.64 -11.52
N ALA A 266 -5.74 31.93 -11.77
CA ALA A 266 -6.89 32.48 -12.50
C ALA A 266 -7.53 33.66 -11.78
N LYS A 267 -7.67 33.59 -10.45
CA LYS A 267 -8.16 34.71 -9.63
C LYS A 267 -7.19 35.91 -9.67
N LEU A 268 -5.88 35.68 -9.49
CA LEU A 268 -4.86 36.71 -9.58
C LEU A 268 -4.84 37.39 -10.93
N LYS A 269 -5.01 36.66 -12.02
CA LYS A 269 -5.10 37.19 -13.38
C LYS A 269 -6.31 38.10 -13.56
N THR A 270 -7.41 37.80 -12.90
CA THR A 270 -8.65 38.61 -12.99
C THR A 270 -8.59 39.82 -12.10
N SER A 271 -8.06 39.73 -10.87
CA SER A 271 -8.03 40.80 -9.89
C SER A 271 -6.81 41.72 -10.06
N ASP A 272 -5.70 41.21 -10.50
CA ASP A 272 -4.41 41.92 -10.50
C ASP A 272 -3.53 41.53 -11.73
N GLY A 273 -4.15 41.53 -12.91
CA GLY A 273 -3.52 41.07 -14.15
C GLY A 273 -2.24 41.85 -14.53
N ASN A 274 -2.05 43.08 -14.01
CA ASN A 274 -0.84 43.86 -14.25
C ASN A 274 0.42 43.31 -13.57
N HIS A 275 0.27 42.38 -12.61
CA HIS A 275 1.35 41.71 -11.88
C HIS A 275 1.62 40.29 -12.38
N ILE A 276 0.96 39.91 -13.45
CA ILE A 276 1.22 38.61 -14.12
C ILE A 276 2.38 38.73 -15.10
N LEU A 277 3.27 37.77 -15.04
CA LEU A 277 4.45 37.64 -15.88
C LEU A 277 4.38 36.36 -16.70
N ALA A 278 4.81 36.40 -17.95
CA ALA A 278 5.05 35.18 -18.70
C ALA A 278 6.26 34.43 -18.10
N ALA A 279 6.15 33.15 -17.91
CA ALA A 279 7.24 32.32 -17.38
C ALA A 279 7.39 31.03 -18.19
N THR A 280 8.60 30.53 -18.28
CA THR A 280 8.93 29.27 -18.94
C THR A 280 10.06 28.56 -18.22
N TRP A 281 10.10 27.23 -18.33
CA TRP A 281 11.16 26.39 -17.79
C TRP A 281 12.30 26.25 -18.78
N ASP A 282 13.52 26.33 -18.27
CA ASP A 282 14.77 25.99 -18.95
C ASP A 282 15.68 25.28 -17.92
N VAL A 283 15.17 24.18 -17.38
CA VAL A 283 15.84 23.36 -16.35
C VAL A 283 16.17 22.00 -16.95
N HIS A 284 17.41 21.59 -16.82
CA HIS A 284 17.84 20.24 -17.16
C HIS A 284 17.59 19.28 -15.98
N LYS A 285 17.69 17.97 -16.21
CA LYS A 285 17.40 16.92 -15.18
C LYS A 285 18.44 16.88 -14.04
N THR A 286 18.76 18.01 -13.43
CA THR A 286 19.70 18.14 -12.31
C THR A 286 19.01 18.44 -10.99
N LEU A 287 17.82 19.05 -11.03
CA LEU A 287 17.05 19.41 -9.86
C LEU A 287 15.85 18.49 -9.68
N PHE A 288 15.45 18.30 -8.41
CA PHE A 288 14.26 17.53 -8.03
C PHE A 288 13.15 18.47 -7.53
N PHE A 289 11.96 18.21 -7.99
CA PHE A 289 10.74 18.94 -7.63
C PHE A 289 9.73 17.98 -6.99
N PRO A 290 9.00 18.41 -5.96
CA PRO A 290 7.96 17.59 -5.36
C PRO A 290 6.75 17.49 -6.30
N ALA A 291 6.26 16.29 -6.53
CA ALA A 291 5.00 16.02 -7.20
C ALA A 291 4.21 14.99 -6.39
N THR A 292 2.89 15.14 -6.35
CA THR A 292 2.01 14.23 -5.63
C THR A 292 1.14 13.45 -6.61
N ILE A 293 1.15 12.14 -6.47
CA ILE A 293 0.27 11.24 -7.21
C ILE A 293 -0.70 10.55 -6.28
N LYS A 294 -1.88 10.28 -6.78
CA LYS A 294 -2.88 9.43 -6.13
C LYS A 294 -2.96 8.12 -6.87
N VAL A 295 -2.91 7.02 -6.12
CA VAL A 295 -3.04 5.66 -6.62
C VAL A 295 -4.18 4.98 -5.91
N SER A 296 -5.09 4.36 -6.63
CA SER A 296 -6.15 3.53 -6.07
C SER A 296 -6.18 2.16 -6.72
N GLY A 297 -6.64 1.17 -5.98
CA GLY A 297 -6.72 -0.20 -6.47
C GLY A 297 -7.18 -1.20 -5.43
N ILE A 298 -7.09 -2.47 -5.77
CA ILE A 298 -7.48 -3.57 -4.89
C ILE A 298 -6.42 -3.76 -3.80
N ASP A 299 -6.86 -3.69 -2.53
CA ASP A 299 -5.98 -3.95 -1.39
C ASP A 299 -5.59 -5.43 -1.32
N ASN A 300 -4.31 -5.69 -1.31
CA ASN A 300 -3.75 -7.04 -1.16
C ASN A 300 -2.40 -7.00 -0.44
N ILE A 301 -2.01 -8.14 0.12
CA ILE A 301 -0.72 -8.28 0.80
C ILE A 301 0.41 -8.06 -0.21
N GLY A 302 1.32 -7.15 0.14
CA GLY A 302 2.52 -6.85 -0.65
C GLY A 302 2.36 -5.75 -1.67
N ILE A 303 1.15 -5.20 -1.92
CA ILE A 303 0.95 -4.13 -2.91
C ILE A 303 1.84 -2.92 -2.66
N LEU A 304 1.98 -2.48 -1.41
CA LEU A 304 2.85 -1.36 -1.05
C LEU A 304 4.33 -1.67 -1.29
N HIS A 305 4.75 -2.90 -1.00
CA HIS A 305 6.11 -3.34 -1.29
C HIS A 305 6.41 -3.33 -2.79
N GLU A 306 5.48 -3.85 -3.60
CA GLU A 306 5.62 -3.85 -5.06
C GLU A 306 5.65 -2.41 -5.60
N MET A 307 4.73 -1.54 -5.16
CA MET A 307 4.69 -0.13 -5.58
C MET A 307 5.97 0.61 -5.20
N THR A 308 6.41 0.52 -3.95
CA THR A 308 7.64 1.16 -3.49
C THR A 308 8.87 0.58 -4.17
N GLY A 309 8.88 -0.71 -4.47
CA GLY A 309 9.92 -1.37 -5.27
C GLY A 309 10.02 -0.84 -6.70
N VAL A 310 8.88 -0.63 -7.36
CA VAL A 310 8.85 0.01 -8.69
C VAL A 310 9.40 1.44 -8.63
N LEU A 311 8.97 2.23 -7.66
CA LEU A 311 9.40 3.62 -7.52
C LEU A 311 10.89 3.73 -7.17
N SER A 312 11.34 3.03 -6.14
CA SER A 312 12.71 3.20 -5.61
C SER A 312 13.74 2.36 -6.35
N ASN A 313 13.44 1.09 -6.67
CA ASN A 313 14.44 0.17 -7.24
C ASN A 313 14.49 0.20 -8.77
N GLN A 314 13.31 0.33 -9.44
CA GLN A 314 13.28 0.33 -10.92
C GLN A 314 13.42 1.74 -11.50
N LEU A 315 12.76 2.73 -10.90
CA LEU A 315 12.74 4.11 -11.40
C LEU A 315 13.71 5.04 -10.66
N ASN A 316 14.32 4.58 -9.57
CA ASN A 316 15.23 5.36 -8.73
C ASN A 316 14.62 6.70 -8.25
N ILE A 317 13.33 6.67 -7.93
CA ILE A 317 12.56 7.82 -7.45
C ILE A 317 12.58 7.88 -5.93
N ASN A 318 12.86 9.06 -5.38
CA ASN A 318 12.80 9.29 -3.94
C ASN A 318 11.35 9.57 -3.50
N ILE A 319 10.90 8.84 -2.47
CA ILE A 319 9.57 9.01 -1.86
C ILE A 319 9.73 9.92 -0.64
N TYR A 320 9.06 11.07 -0.64
CA TYR A 320 9.08 12.03 0.46
C TYR A 320 7.99 11.76 1.50
N LYS A 321 6.81 11.37 1.03
CA LYS A 321 5.66 11.07 1.89
C LYS A 321 4.79 10.01 1.22
N LEU A 322 4.24 9.12 2.04
CA LEU A 322 3.30 8.10 1.59
C LEU A 322 2.19 8.00 2.63
N THR A 323 0.96 8.16 2.18
CA THR A 323 -0.24 8.05 3.01
C THR A 323 -1.17 7.03 2.38
N VAL A 324 -1.58 6.03 3.13
CA VAL A 324 -2.44 4.94 2.65
C VAL A 324 -3.66 4.83 3.53
N SER A 325 -4.81 4.65 2.91
CA SER A 325 -6.05 4.27 3.57
C SER A 325 -6.70 3.13 2.81
N THR A 326 -7.31 2.20 3.55
CA THR A 326 -8.02 1.06 2.98
C THR A 326 -9.46 1.05 3.47
N LYS A 327 -10.40 0.90 2.54
CA LYS A 327 -11.82 0.77 2.83
C LYS A 327 -12.45 -0.24 1.88
N ASP A 328 -13.19 -1.20 2.43
CA ASP A 328 -13.96 -2.21 1.66
C ASP A 328 -13.13 -3.01 0.65
N GLY A 329 -11.85 -3.25 0.93
CA GLY A 329 -10.92 -3.99 0.07
C GLY A 329 -10.35 -3.17 -1.09
N ILE A 330 -10.55 -1.86 -1.07
CA ILE A 330 -9.92 -0.90 -1.99
C ILE A 330 -8.97 -0.03 -1.17
N PHE A 331 -7.76 0.21 -1.67
CA PHE A 331 -6.85 1.16 -1.09
C PHE A 331 -6.81 2.46 -1.89
N ASP A 332 -6.61 3.56 -1.17
CA ASP A 332 -6.25 4.87 -1.69
C ASP A 332 -4.89 5.26 -1.12
N CYS A 333 -3.96 5.62 -1.98
CA CYS A 333 -2.61 5.98 -1.60
C CYS A 333 -2.23 7.32 -2.22
N GLU A 334 -1.77 8.25 -1.40
CA GLU A 334 -1.15 9.50 -1.85
C GLU A 334 0.36 9.41 -1.65
N ILE A 335 1.12 9.64 -2.71
CA ILE A 335 2.57 9.55 -2.70
C ILE A 335 3.17 10.86 -3.18
N GLN A 336 3.95 11.51 -2.32
CA GLN A 336 4.76 12.66 -2.70
C GLN A 336 6.16 12.18 -3.12
N LEU A 337 6.56 12.54 -4.32
CA LEU A 337 7.76 12.05 -5.01
C LEU A 337 8.69 13.19 -5.39
N GLY A 338 9.98 12.92 -5.45
CA GLY A 338 10.97 13.79 -6.08
C GLY A 338 11.15 13.44 -7.55
N VAL A 339 10.75 14.34 -8.44
CA VAL A 339 10.81 14.16 -9.90
C VAL A 339 11.58 15.29 -10.55
N HIS A 340 12.11 15.08 -11.75
CA HIS A 340 12.78 16.12 -12.50
C HIS A 340 11.80 16.98 -13.32
N ASP A 341 10.78 16.34 -13.91
CA ASP A 341 9.85 16.97 -14.82
C ASP A 341 8.53 16.17 -14.95
N VAL A 342 7.63 16.67 -15.79
CA VAL A 342 6.34 16.04 -16.10
C VAL A 342 6.50 14.68 -16.78
N GLU A 343 7.57 14.45 -17.55
CA GLU A 343 7.81 13.16 -18.21
C GLU A 343 8.15 12.07 -17.20
N ASP A 344 8.87 12.39 -16.14
CA ASP A 344 9.09 11.47 -15.02
C ASP A 344 7.75 11.07 -14.38
N VAL A 345 6.84 12.04 -14.14
CA VAL A 345 5.50 11.76 -13.60
C VAL A 345 4.70 10.85 -14.52
N LYS A 346 4.71 11.10 -15.84
CA LYS A 346 4.03 10.22 -16.81
C LYS A 346 4.59 8.80 -16.79
N THR A 347 5.90 8.66 -16.74
CA THR A 347 6.58 7.35 -16.66
C THR A 347 6.16 6.60 -15.39
N ILE A 348 6.16 7.28 -14.25
CA ILE A 348 5.73 6.73 -12.95
C ILE A 348 4.27 6.26 -13.04
N CYS A 349 3.36 7.13 -13.48
CA CYS A 349 1.94 6.81 -13.59
C CYS A 349 1.69 5.61 -14.50
N ASN A 350 2.36 5.53 -15.65
CA ASN A 350 2.24 4.41 -16.58
C ASN A 350 2.76 3.10 -15.98
N LYS A 351 3.90 3.13 -15.30
CA LYS A 351 4.47 1.95 -14.64
C LYS A 351 3.54 1.42 -13.54
N LEU A 352 3.04 2.28 -12.67
CA LEU A 352 2.14 1.90 -11.60
C LEU A 352 0.78 1.41 -12.14
N LYS A 353 0.24 2.07 -13.16
CA LYS A 353 -1.03 1.66 -13.80
C LYS A 353 -0.99 0.27 -14.42
N ASN A 354 0.19 -0.17 -14.86
CA ASN A 354 0.37 -1.50 -15.43
C ASN A 354 0.52 -2.61 -14.36
N MET A 355 0.56 -2.27 -13.08
CA MET A 355 0.58 -3.25 -12.00
C MET A 355 -0.80 -3.89 -11.81
N THR A 356 -0.82 -5.18 -11.54
CA THR A 356 -2.06 -5.92 -11.33
C THR A 356 -2.82 -5.39 -10.11
N GLY A 357 -4.11 -5.11 -10.27
CA GLY A 357 -4.97 -4.62 -9.20
C GLY A 357 -4.97 -3.10 -9.02
N ILE A 358 -4.11 -2.35 -9.69
CA ILE A 358 -4.17 -0.89 -9.73
C ILE A 358 -5.29 -0.46 -10.68
N GLU A 359 -6.14 0.44 -10.20
CA GLU A 359 -7.30 0.94 -10.95
C GLU A 359 -7.01 2.31 -11.56
N GLU A 360 -6.52 3.23 -10.75
CA GLU A 360 -6.29 4.60 -11.16
C GLU A 360 -4.96 5.13 -10.62
N VAL A 361 -4.25 5.88 -11.45
CA VAL A 361 -3.06 6.64 -11.06
C VAL A 361 -3.15 8.02 -11.67
N THR A 362 -3.19 9.05 -10.84
CA THR A 362 -3.32 10.46 -11.27
C THR A 362 -2.40 11.37 -10.49
N ARG A 363 -1.93 12.44 -11.12
CA ARG A 363 -1.27 13.55 -10.42
C ARG A 363 -2.34 14.46 -9.82
N ILE A 364 -2.17 14.87 -8.56
CA ILE A 364 -3.18 15.64 -7.79
C ILE A 364 -2.71 17.04 -7.35
N ASP A 365 -1.50 17.46 -7.67
CA ASP A 365 -0.96 18.81 -7.39
C ASP A 365 -1.12 19.79 -8.57
#